data_738429361a56f1d8ed4a4c521f315531
#
_entry.id   738429361a56f1d8ed4a4c521f315531
#
_cell.length_a   1.000
_cell.length_b   1.000
_cell.length_c   1.000
_cell.angle_alpha   90.00
_cell.angle_beta   90.00
_cell.angle_gamma   90.00
#
_symmetry.space_group_name_H-M   'P 1'
#
loop_
_entity.id
_entity.type
_entity.pdbx_description
1 polymer ?
#
loop_
_entity_poly.entity_id
_entity_poly.type
_entity_poly.pdbx_seq_one_letter_code
_entity_poly.pdbx_strand_id
1 'polypeptide(L)'
;PVLGGETMNTAKFIELAGPAAEGHVASTPGAALASRPKGREFAERYRARFQQEIGLYAPYFYDAVMVVASAMERAGTTVPSKVLPVLRNIRHAGITADIAFDNTGELQQAQLSVFKVQNGKWVLLQ
;
A
#
# COMPACT_ATOMS: atom_id res chain seq x y z
N PRO A 1 25.55 -0.54 -3.19
CA PRO A 1 24.10 -0.41 -3.00
C PRO A 1 23.38 -0.36 -4.33
N VAL A 2 22.17 -0.92 -4.39
CA VAL A 2 21.28 -0.93 -5.57
C VAL A 2 20.03 -0.15 -5.23
N LEU A 3 19.45 0.52 -6.22
CA LEU A 3 18.12 1.10 -6.15
C LEU A 3 17.14 0.13 -6.83
N GLY A 4 16.11 -0.29 -6.12
CA GLY A 4 15.10 -1.22 -6.59
C GLY A 4 13.66 -0.74 -6.37
N GLY A 5 12.72 -1.45 -6.98
CA GLY A 5 11.29 -1.26 -6.77
C GLY A 5 10.77 -1.98 -5.54
N GLU A 6 9.45 -1.94 -5.37
CA GLU A 6 8.74 -2.45 -4.20
C GLU A 6 8.98 -3.94 -3.91
N THR A 7 9.22 -4.75 -4.94
CA THR A 7 9.47 -6.19 -4.78
C THR A 7 10.73 -6.51 -3.97
N MET A 8 11.67 -5.57 -3.88
CA MET A 8 12.87 -5.70 -3.06
C MET A 8 12.60 -5.33 -1.59
N ASN A 9 11.58 -4.54 -1.30
CA ASN A 9 11.28 -4.10 0.08
C ASN A 9 10.60 -5.22 0.89
N THR A 10 11.32 -6.30 1.11
CA THR A 10 10.85 -7.47 1.83
C THR A 10 11.89 -7.95 2.85
N ALA A 11 11.43 -8.60 3.92
CA ALA A 11 12.32 -9.27 4.86
C ALA A 11 13.14 -10.38 4.17
N LYS A 12 12.55 -11.04 3.16
CA LYS A 12 13.22 -12.11 2.40
C LYS A 12 14.41 -11.61 1.59
N PHE A 13 14.34 -10.38 1.05
CA PHE A 13 15.49 -9.77 0.40
C PHE A 13 16.67 -9.63 1.38
N ILE A 14 16.42 -9.11 2.59
CA ILE A 14 17.47 -8.97 3.62
C ILE A 14 18.01 -10.32 4.04
N GLU A 15 17.15 -11.32 4.26
CA GLU A 15 17.54 -12.68 4.62
C GLU A 15 18.49 -13.31 3.59
N LEU A 16 18.17 -13.19 2.29
CA LEU A 16 18.95 -13.78 1.22
C LEU A 16 20.23 -13.02 0.92
N ALA A 17 20.20 -11.70 0.96
CA ALA A 17 21.37 -10.87 0.67
C ALA A 17 22.32 -10.74 1.86
N GLY A 18 21.85 -11.01 3.08
CA GLY A 18 22.64 -10.90 4.29
C GLY A 18 23.32 -9.53 4.43
N PRO A 19 24.60 -9.47 4.79
CA PRO A 19 25.34 -8.20 4.93
C PRO A 19 25.40 -7.37 3.64
N ALA A 20 25.28 -8.00 2.47
CA ALA A 20 25.29 -7.30 1.19
C ALA A 20 24.02 -6.45 0.97
N ALA A 21 22.95 -6.68 1.73
CA ALA A 21 21.75 -5.83 1.69
C ALA A 21 21.99 -4.41 2.20
N GLU A 22 23.01 -4.21 3.04
CA GLU A 22 23.24 -2.93 3.71
C GLU A 22 23.40 -1.78 2.70
N GLY A 23 22.70 -0.68 2.94
CA GLY A 23 22.71 0.49 2.08
C GLY A 23 21.84 0.41 0.81
N HIS A 24 21.20 -0.75 0.52
CA HIS A 24 20.25 -0.85 -0.59
C HIS A 24 19.02 0.03 -0.35
N VAL A 25 18.50 0.59 -1.44
CA VAL A 25 17.33 1.49 -1.43
C VAL A 25 16.22 0.84 -2.26
N ALA A 26 15.00 0.93 -1.77
CA ALA A 26 13.81 0.50 -2.51
C ALA A 26 12.68 1.52 -2.36
N SER A 27 11.90 1.70 -3.43
CA SER A 27 10.70 2.51 -3.41
C SER A 27 9.46 1.63 -3.33
N THR A 28 8.43 2.10 -2.62
CA THR A 28 7.10 1.48 -2.61
C THR A 28 6.03 2.50 -2.93
N PRO A 29 4.97 2.13 -3.66
CA PRO A 29 3.84 3.04 -3.86
C PRO A 29 3.12 3.31 -2.55
N GLY A 30 2.48 4.47 -2.45
CA GLY A 30 1.71 4.88 -1.27
C GLY A 30 2.56 5.42 -0.12
N ALA A 31 1.86 5.95 0.89
CA ALA A 31 2.48 6.36 2.14
C ALA A 31 2.87 5.14 2.97
N ALA A 32 3.97 5.26 3.70
CA ALA A 32 4.34 4.24 4.68
C ALA A 32 3.18 4.02 5.67
N LEU A 33 2.78 2.76 5.87
CA LEU A 33 1.59 2.41 6.65
C LEU A 33 1.61 3.05 8.06
N ALA A 34 2.79 3.09 8.67
CA ALA A 34 2.98 3.68 10.00
C ALA A 34 2.80 5.21 10.03
N SER A 35 2.90 5.91 8.90
CA SER A 35 2.73 7.36 8.84
C SER A 35 1.25 7.80 8.88
N ARG A 36 0.32 6.90 8.60
CA ARG A 36 -1.13 7.17 8.58
C ARG A 36 -1.84 6.59 9.80
N PRO A 37 -2.75 7.35 10.46
CA PRO A 37 -3.51 6.83 11.62
C PRO A 37 -4.26 5.53 11.31
N LYS A 38 -5.03 5.49 10.22
CA LYS A 38 -5.75 4.29 9.77
C LYS A 38 -4.81 3.14 9.42
N GLY A 39 -3.62 3.44 8.92
CA GLY A 39 -2.60 2.43 8.62
C GLY A 39 -2.06 1.76 9.88
N ARG A 40 -1.82 2.54 10.95
CA ARG A 40 -1.43 1.98 12.25
C ARG A 40 -2.52 1.09 12.84
N GLU A 41 -3.77 1.56 12.86
CA GLU A 41 -4.91 0.77 13.33
C GLU A 41 -5.06 -0.55 12.53
N PHE A 42 -4.95 -0.47 11.21
CA PHE A 42 -4.96 -1.67 10.36
C PHE A 42 -3.84 -2.65 10.74
N ALA A 43 -2.62 -2.14 10.98
CA ALA A 43 -1.49 -2.97 11.35
C ALA A 43 -1.72 -3.70 12.69
N GLU A 44 -2.25 -3.02 13.68
CA GLU A 44 -2.58 -3.59 14.98
C GLU A 44 -3.65 -4.68 14.85
N ARG A 45 -4.74 -4.40 14.16
CA ARG A 45 -5.84 -5.35 13.91
C ARG A 45 -5.39 -6.57 13.11
N TYR A 46 -4.53 -6.37 12.11
CA TYR A 46 -3.98 -7.45 11.29
C TYR A 46 -3.15 -8.40 12.15
N ARG A 47 -2.20 -7.86 12.94
CA ARG A 47 -1.37 -8.68 13.83
C ARG A 47 -2.20 -9.41 14.89
N ALA A 48 -3.17 -8.74 15.49
CA ALA A 48 -4.07 -9.34 16.48
C ALA A 48 -4.86 -10.52 15.89
N ARG A 49 -5.32 -10.39 14.64
CA ARG A 49 -6.17 -11.40 13.99
C ARG A 49 -5.37 -12.58 13.42
N PHE A 50 -4.23 -12.30 12.79
CA PHE A 50 -3.52 -13.30 11.99
C PHE A 50 -2.23 -13.78 12.65
N GLN A 51 -1.78 -13.15 13.74
CA GLN A 51 -0.51 -13.45 14.45
C GLN A 51 0.70 -13.49 13.49
N GLN A 52 0.68 -12.64 12.46
CA GLN A 52 1.70 -12.56 11.41
C GLN A 52 2.04 -11.11 11.11
N GLU A 53 3.25 -10.87 10.60
CA GLU A 53 3.62 -9.58 10.04
C GLU A 53 2.89 -9.34 8.72
N ILE A 54 2.64 -8.06 8.46
CA ILE A 54 1.89 -7.64 7.28
C ILE A 54 2.75 -7.84 6.04
N GLY A 55 2.25 -8.63 5.09
CA GLY A 55 2.88 -8.76 3.77
C GLY A 55 2.80 -7.46 2.97
N LEU A 56 3.79 -7.26 2.09
CA LEU A 56 3.97 -6.03 1.31
C LEU A 56 2.68 -5.53 0.64
N TYR A 57 1.91 -6.43 0.04
CA TYR A 57 0.73 -6.07 -0.75
C TYR A 57 -0.59 -6.06 0.03
N ALA A 58 -0.63 -6.60 1.24
CA ALA A 58 -1.88 -6.72 2.02
C ALA A 58 -2.60 -5.37 2.22
N PRO A 59 -1.93 -4.25 2.53
CA PRO A 59 -2.59 -2.96 2.68
C PRO A 59 -3.22 -2.44 1.38
N TYR A 60 -2.54 -2.64 0.25
CA TYR A 60 -3.03 -2.19 -1.06
C TYR A 60 -4.25 -3.00 -1.53
N PHE A 61 -4.22 -4.32 -1.34
CA PHE A 61 -5.38 -5.16 -1.62
C PHE A 61 -6.57 -4.83 -0.72
N TYR A 62 -6.31 -4.52 0.55
CA TYR A 62 -7.37 -4.05 1.45
C TYR A 62 -8.04 -2.78 0.91
N ASP A 63 -7.25 -1.76 0.57
CA ASP A 63 -7.78 -0.51 0.01
C ASP A 63 -8.51 -0.76 -1.31
N ALA A 64 -7.98 -1.59 -2.21
CA ALA A 64 -8.61 -1.91 -3.49
C ALA A 64 -10.00 -2.54 -3.28
N VAL A 65 -10.11 -3.51 -2.39
CA VAL A 65 -11.41 -4.14 -2.05
C VAL A 65 -12.38 -3.13 -1.45
N MET A 66 -11.92 -2.28 -0.53
CA MET A 66 -12.76 -1.27 0.12
C MET A 66 -13.25 -0.19 -0.85
N VAL A 67 -12.40 0.21 -1.81
CA VAL A 67 -12.79 1.15 -2.88
C VAL A 67 -13.88 0.57 -3.76
N VAL A 68 -13.71 -0.68 -4.20
CA VAL A 68 -14.72 -1.37 -5.03
C VAL A 68 -16.01 -1.58 -4.26
N ALA A 69 -15.95 -2.04 -3.01
CA ALA A 69 -17.12 -2.23 -2.16
C ALA A 69 -17.89 -0.90 -1.95
N SER A 70 -17.16 0.19 -1.66
CA SER A 70 -17.76 1.52 -1.52
C SER A 70 -18.41 2.01 -2.83
N ALA A 71 -17.83 1.69 -3.98
CA ALA A 71 -18.42 2.02 -5.27
C ALA A 71 -19.71 1.22 -5.54
N MET A 72 -19.72 -0.07 -5.21
CA MET A 72 -20.91 -0.92 -5.31
C MET A 72 -22.04 -0.44 -4.38
N GLU A 73 -21.71 -0.10 -3.14
CA GLU A 73 -22.67 0.44 -2.17
C GLU A 73 -23.31 1.74 -2.68
N ARG A 74 -22.49 2.69 -3.15
CA ARG A 74 -22.98 3.95 -3.72
C ARG A 74 -23.80 3.78 -5.01
N ALA A 75 -23.44 2.77 -5.82
CA ALA A 75 -24.18 2.43 -7.04
C ALA A 75 -25.50 1.66 -6.75
N GLY A 76 -25.67 1.14 -5.53
CA GLY A 76 -26.80 0.28 -5.15
C GLY A 76 -26.87 -1.04 -5.94
N THR A 77 -25.73 -1.49 -6.50
CA THR A 77 -25.68 -2.68 -7.38
C THR A 77 -24.26 -3.20 -7.53
N THR A 78 -24.12 -4.47 -7.88
CA THR A 78 -22.84 -5.10 -8.26
C THR A 78 -22.61 -5.21 -9.75
N VAL A 79 -23.54 -4.69 -10.59
CA VAL A 79 -23.42 -4.72 -12.05
C VAL A 79 -22.27 -3.84 -12.52
N PRO A 80 -21.21 -4.37 -13.18
CA PRO A 80 -19.98 -3.64 -13.46
C PRO A 80 -20.21 -2.35 -14.26
N SER A 81 -21.08 -2.37 -15.26
CA SER A 81 -21.38 -1.18 -16.09
C SER A 81 -22.02 -0.04 -15.31
N LYS A 82 -22.68 -0.32 -14.18
CA LYS A 82 -23.28 0.69 -13.29
C LYS A 82 -22.30 1.12 -12.18
N VAL A 83 -21.43 0.23 -11.74
CA VAL A 83 -20.41 0.50 -10.72
C VAL A 83 -19.26 1.35 -11.27
N LEU A 84 -18.83 1.09 -12.51
CA LEU A 84 -17.68 1.76 -13.10
C LEU A 84 -17.78 3.30 -13.13
N PRO A 85 -18.91 3.92 -13.52
CA PRO A 85 -19.04 5.38 -13.46
C PRO A 85 -18.91 5.94 -12.04
N VAL A 86 -19.41 5.21 -11.03
CA VAL A 86 -19.28 5.59 -9.62
C VAL A 86 -17.83 5.45 -9.15
N LEU A 87 -17.18 4.36 -9.52
CA LEU A 87 -15.77 4.08 -9.19
C LEU A 87 -14.83 5.17 -9.76
N ARG A 88 -15.06 5.62 -10.99
CA ARG A 88 -14.27 6.70 -11.60
C ARG A 88 -14.33 8.02 -10.84
N ASN A 89 -15.43 8.27 -10.13
CA ASN A 89 -15.65 9.50 -9.37
C ASN A 89 -15.53 9.30 -7.86
N ILE A 90 -14.97 8.16 -7.44
CA ILE A 90 -14.88 7.85 -6.01
C ILE A 90 -13.84 8.73 -5.32
N ARG A 91 -14.12 9.04 -4.06
CA ARG A 91 -13.15 9.55 -3.09
C ARG A 91 -13.20 8.66 -1.88
N HIS A 92 -12.09 8.02 -1.56
CA HIS A 92 -11.98 7.07 -0.47
C HIS A 92 -10.74 7.32 0.36
N ALA A 93 -10.92 7.55 1.66
CA ALA A 93 -9.81 7.70 2.60
C ALA A 93 -9.29 6.32 3.02
N GLY A 94 -8.37 5.78 2.24
CA GLY A 94 -7.75 4.48 2.46
C GLY A 94 -6.71 4.46 3.57
N ILE A 95 -6.17 3.28 3.81
CA ILE A 95 -5.08 3.07 4.78
C ILE A 95 -3.72 3.39 4.17
N THR A 96 -3.57 3.25 2.84
CA THR A 96 -2.32 3.53 2.12
C THR A 96 -2.29 4.92 1.48
N ALA A 97 -3.45 5.46 1.08
CA ALA A 97 -3.58 6.76 0.41
C ALA A 97 -5.01 7.31 0.52
N ASP A 98 -5.17 8.58 0.19
CA ASP A 98 -6.47 9.13 -0.15
C ASP A 98 -6.73 8.89 -1.64
N ILE A 99 -7.64 7.96 -1.93
CA ILE A 99 -7.83 7.38 -3.26
C ILE A 99 -8.87 8.20 -4.02
N ALA A 100 -8.46 8.77 -5.14
CA ALA A 100 -9.31 9.40 -6.14
C ALA A 100 -8.63 9.22 -7.51
N PHE A 101 -9.42 9.07 -8.55
CA PHE A 101 -8.93 8.86 -9.91
C PHE A 101 -9.12 10.12 -10.76
N ASP A 102 -8.25 10.32 -11.73
CA ASP A 102 -8.41 11.30 -12.78
C ASP A 102 -9.27 10.74 -13.93
N ASN A 103 -9.40 11.52 -15.01
CA ASN A 103 -10.19 11.13 -16.17
C ASN A 103 -9.62 9.96 -16.98
N THR A 104 -8.34 9.63 -16.78
CA THR A 104 -7.66 8.48 -17.39
C THR A 104 -7.72 7.23 -16.52
N GLY A 105 -8.09 7.37 -15.25
CA GLY A 105 -8.14 6.29 -14.25
C GLY A 105 -6.88 6.17 -13.41
N GLU A 106 -5.97 7.13 -13.50
CA GLU A 106 -4.78 7.20 -12.68
C GLU A 106 -5.07 7.86 -11.32
N LEU A 107 -4.28 7.50 -10.30
CA LEU A 107 -4.41 8.13 -8.98
C LEU A 107 -4.04 9.61 -9.04
N GLN A 108 -4.94 10.49 -8.59
CA GLN A 108 -4.71 11.95 -8.59
C GLN A 108 -3.56 12.38 -7.68
N GLN A 109 -3.31 11.65 -6.61
CA GLN A 109 -2.25 11.93 -5.64
C GLN A 109 -1.46 10.65 -5.35
N ALA A 110 -0.68 10.24 -6.35
CA ALA A 110 0.25 9.13 -6.16
C ALA A 110 1.37 9.54 -5.19
N GLN A 111 1.50 8.81 -4.10
CA GLN A 111 2.60 8.95 -3.14
C GLN A 111 3.62 7.85 -3.36
N LEU A 112 4.86 8.12 -3.00
CA LEU A 112 5.95 7.17 -3.03
C LEU A 112 6.68 7.22 -1.69
N SER A 113 6.94 6.06 -1.12
CA SER A 113 7.81 5.93 0.05
C SER A 113 9.14 5.33 -0.36
N VAL A 114 10.22 5.84 0.20
CA VAL A 114 11.58 5.37 -0.07
C VAL A 114 12.15 4.77 1.21
N PHE A 115 12.67 3.56 1.10
CA PHE A 115 13.28 2.82 2.21
C PHE A 115 14.74 2.53 1.90
N LYS A 116 15.53 2.42 2.96
CA LYS A 116 16.94 2.01 2.89
C LYS A 116 17.19 0.90 3.90
N VAL A 117 18.01 -0.06 3.54
CA VAL A 117 18.49 -1.04 4.52
C VAL A 117 19.54 -0.39 5.42
N GLN A 118 19.25 -0.40 6.70
CA GLN A 118 20.14 0.09 7.77
C GLN A 118 20.13 -0.92 8.92
N ASN A 119 21.31 -1.40 9.29
CA ASN A 119 21.46 -2.40 10.35
C ASN A 119 20.59 -3.65 10.13
N GLY A 120 20.54 -4.14 8.89
CA GLY A 120 19.76 -5.31 8.51
C GLY A 120 18.23 -5.13 8.56
N LYS A 121 17.73 -3.90 8.47
CA LYS A 121 16.28 -3.60 8.46
C LYS A 121 15.96 -2.52 7.41
N TRP A 122 14.77 -2.62 6.83
CA TRP A 122 14.22 -1.54 6.01
C TRP A 122 13.79 -0.37 6.90
N VAL A 123 14.37 0.79 6.66
CA VAL A 123 14.08 2.04 7.37
C VAL A 123 13.53 3.06 6.38
N LEU A 124 12.40 3.66 6.71
CA LEU A 124 11.80 4.72 5.90
C LEU A 124 12.73 5.92 5.86
N LEU A 125 13.02 6.43 4.66
CA LEU A 125 13.77 7.67 4.44
C LEU A 125 12.83 8.85 4.15
N GLN A 126 11.77 8.61 3.38
CA GLN A 126 10.83 9.63 2.92
C GLN A 126 9.46 9.00 2.60
#